data_6478b3f07ff425d99325fd92da58f21c
#
_entry.id   6478b3f07ff425d99325fd92da58f21c
#
_cell.length_a   1.000
_cell.length_b   1.000
_cell.length_c   1.000
_cell.angle_alpha   90.00
_cell.angle_beta   90.00
_cell.angle_gamma   90.00
#
_symmetry.space_group_name_H-M   'P 1'
#
loop_
_entity.id
_entity.type
_entity.pdbx_description
1 polymer ?
#
loop_
_entity_poly.entity_id
_entity_poly.type
_entity_poly.pdbx_seq_one_letter_code
_entity_poly.pdbx_strand_id
1 'polypeptide(L)'
;MDKKQIQPLFVTGRRRLLGTAAGAAAVSTLAMPHVARAAEPIRIGLLQAKEGSISIQAQYLQEGTFLALEQLNNQLLGRPAEIVWMDEPSAQGAAQNAQQLIQQNKVVALLGGSLSSYALAEEAVAGRYRVPFMINNAAAQEITGANCNPYTFRLQPPVPVQAAAMLPYLQSIGKRWYFLTSAYAFGENIASSFKKLLAGIGGTIVGDDAAPVGSTDFSSYILKIREAKPDLVIGGLTSADLSNFLKQWKQFGMSDKIPFTEIAVGDTDLWAVGKNNVTGTYTTLWYYKDPNNSPADKAFAAAFEAKYKKPAADKAWMGWYSAKTMFNAINKAGSTDPDAIVKAMQNWHEEDGGITVHFDKWNNQLVHRFLIVDVKKKITDNWDYFNVLRSIPENNAAAVKAFGVQADSACHMTPV
;
A
#
# COMPACT_ATOMS: atom_id res chain seq x y z
N MET A 1 36.32 61.97 23.97
CA MET A 1 36.21 63.17 23.13
C MET A 1 35.06 62.88 22.15
N ASP A 2 33.93 63.54 22.03
CA ASP A 2 33.35 64.67 22.78
C ASP A 2 31.79 64.53 22.67
N LYS A 3 31.11 64.87 23.75
CA LYS A 3 29.68 65.02 23.89
C LYS A 3 29.16 66.18 23.08
N LYS A 4 27.94 66.18 22.54
CA LYS A 4 27.02 67.30 22.61
C LYS A 4 25.57 66.85 22.56
N GLN A 5 24.93 67.05 23.73
CA GLN A 5 23.49 67.21 23.90
C GLN A 5 23.08 68.59 23.43
N ILE A 6 21.88 68.77 22.95
CA ILE A 6 21.09 70.00 23.10
C ILE A 6 19.60 69.63 23.21
N GLN A 7 18.98 70.01 24.30
CA GLN A 7 17.54 70.14 24.58
C GLN A 7 17.12 71.62 24.51
N PRO A 8 15.91 72.04 24.88
CA PRO A 8 14.73 72.21 24.08
C PRO A 8 14.27 73.66 24.07
N LEU A 9 13.22 74.04 23.36
CA LEU A 9 12.57 75.33 23.56
C LEU A 9 11.03 75.21 23.50
N PHE A 10 10.42 75.52 24.64
CA PHE A 10 9.01 75.73 24.84
C PHE A 10 8.62 77.13 24.30
N VAL A 11 7.48 77.26 23.66
CA VAL A 11 6.73 78.53 23.61
C VAL A 11 5.24 78.24 23.74
N THR A 12 4.65 78.80 24.77
CA THR A 12 3.24 78.89 25.15
C THR A 12 2.51 79.94 24.34
N GLY A 13 1.25 79.72 23.99
CA GLY A 13 0.37 80.77 23.48
C GLY A 13 -1.12 80.33 23.47
N ARG A 14 -1.84 80.73 24.50
CA ARG A 14 -3.31 80.65 24.62
C ARG A 14 -4.00 81.64 23.70
N ARG A 15 -5.10 81.20 23.01
CA ARG A 15 -6.34 82.02 22.95
C ARG A 15 -7.53 81.17 22.54
N ARG A 16 -8.61 81.31 23.32
CA ARG A 16 -9.95 80.74 23.16
C ARG A 16 -10.70 81.42 22.00
N LEU A 17 -11.50 80.61 21.29
CA LEU A 17 -12.74 81.10 20.68
C LEU A 17 -13.71 79.93 20.62
N LEU A 18 -14.87 80.18 21.24
CA LEU A 18 -16.06 79.32 21.22
C LEU A 18 -16.75 79.40 19.86
N GLY A 19 -17.14 78.26 19.31
CA GLY A 19 -18.00 78.19 18.15
C GLY A 19 -18.75 76.86 18.15
N THR A 20 -19.98 76.88 18.56
CA THR A 20 -20.96 75.79 18.50
C THR A 20 -21.28 75.41 17.06
N ALA A 21 -21.02 74.18 16.64
CA ALA A 21 -21.67 73.56 15.49
C ALA A 21 -21.93 72.07 15.79
N ALA A 22 -23.19 71.75 15.88
CA ALA A 22 -23.66 70.35 15.94
C ALA A 22 -23.36 69.68 14.60
N GLY A 23 -22.50 68.73 14.59
CA GLY A 23 -22.18 67.88 13.45
C GLY A 23 -22.40 66.40 13.79
N ALA A 24 -23.32 65.79 13.07
CA ALA A 24 -23.67 64.38 13.21
C ALA A 24 -22.41 63.48 13.15
N ALA A 25 -22.16 62.72 14.20
CA ALA A 25 -21.13 61.66 14.21
C ALA A 25 -21.65 60.51 13.35
N ALA A 26 -21.22 60.47 12.08
CA ALA A 26 -21.29 59.26 11.28
C ALA A 26 -20.26 58.25 11.87
N VAL A 27 -20.77 57.28 12.62
CA VAL A 27 -19.96 56.09 13.03
C VAL A 27 -19.72 55.29 11.77
N SER A 28 -18.62 55.57 11.06
CA SER A 28 -18.08 54.64 10.06
C SER A 28 -17.57 53.39 10.82
N THR A 29 -18.41 52.37 10.85
CA THR A 29 -17.96 51.02 11.15
C THR A 29 -16.94 50.63 10.11
N LEU A 30 -15.66 50.82 10.41
CA LEU A 30 -14.57 50.19 9.68
C LEU A 30 -14.85 48.67 9.75
N ALA A 31 -15.41 48.11 8.68
CA ALA A 31 -15.46 46.69 8.48
C ALA A 31 -13.98 46.21 8.46
N MET A 32 -13.51 45.70 9.60
CA MET A 32 -12.22 44.98 9.63
C MET A 32 -12.33 43.89 8.58
N PRO A 33 -11.43 43.84 7.60
CA PRO A 33 -11.42 42.71 6.71
C PRO A 33 -11.27 41.44 7.58
N HIS A 34 -12.30 40.62 7.59
CA HIS A 34 -12.20 39.28 8.11
C HIS A 34 -11.14 38.61 7.22
N VAL A 35 -9.90 38.53 7.71
CA VAL A 35 -8.91 37.65 7.15
C VAL A 35 -9.49 36.26 7.40
N ALA A 36 -10.13 35.72 6.39
CA ALA A 36 -10.58 34.34 6.42
C ALA A 36 -9.32 33.50 6.66
N ARG A 37 -9.13 33.07 7.90
CA ARG A 37 -8.02 32.17 8.25
C ARG A 37 -8.20 30.95 7.37
N ALA A 38 -7.28 30.74 6.45
CA ALA A 38 -7.30 29.57 5.58
C ALA A 38 -7.50 28.33 6.48
N ALA A 39 -8.50 27.51 6.15
CA ALA A 39 -8.75 26.31 6.94
C ALA A 39 -7.47 25.46 6.99
N GLU A 40 -7.10 25.00 8.17
CA GLU A 40 -5.94 24.13 8.31
C GLU A 40 -6.09 22.92 7.40
N PRO A 41 -5.02 22.49 6.70
CA PRO A 41 -5.09 21.36 5.79
C PRO A 41 -5.42 20.07 6.57
N ILE A 42 -6.18 19.19 5.92
CA ILE A 42 -6.37 17.81 6.39
C ILE A 42 -5.11 17.03 6.03
N ARG A 43 -4.44 16.46 7.04
CA ARG A 43 -3.20 15.70 6.86
C ARG A 43 -3.45 14.22 6.82
N ILE A 44 -2.91 13.57 5.78
CA ILE A 44 -2.89 12.12 5.62
C ILE A 44 -1.44 11.65 5.77
N GLY A 45 -1.20 10.70 6.66
CA GLY A 45 0.13 10.11 6.81
C GLY A 45 0.36 9.05 5.74
N LEU A 46 1.54 9.07 5.14
CA LEU A 46 2.00 8.03 4.23
C LEU A 46 3.28 7.42 4.78
N LEU A 47 3.28 6.11 4.97
CA LEU A 47 4.43 5.31 5.39
C LEU A 47 4.85 4.44 4.20
N GLN A 48 6.04 4.71 3.65
CA GLN A 48 6.60 3.97 2.52
C GLN A 48 8.11 4.00 2.59
N ALA A 49 8.76 2.86 2.36
CA ALA A 49 10.22 2.74 2.39
C ALA A 49 10.89 3.65 1.34
N LYS A 50 11.82 4.49 1.77
CA LYS A 50 12.60 5.36 0.87
C LYS A 50 13.77 4.66 0.25
N GLU A 51 14.31 3.68 0.94
CA GLU A 51 15.51 2.94 0.56
C GLU A 51 15.32 1.43 0.82
N GLY A 52 16.30 0.63 0.41
CA GLY A 52 16.33 -0.80 0.66
C GLY A 52 15.66 -1.64 -0.44
N SER A 53 15.44 -2.91 -0.11
CA SER A 53 15.02 -3.95 -1.07
C SER A 53 13.66 -3.71 -1.72
N ILE A 54 12.83 -2.83 -1.16
CA ILE A 54 11.46 -2.56 -1.61
C ILE A 54 11.26 -1.12 -2.15
N SER A 55 12.31 -0.33 -2.23
CA SER A 55 12.23 1.10 -2.57
C SER A 55 11.55 1.38 -3.93
N ILE A 56 11.77 0.53 -4.93
CA ILE A 56 11.14 0.67 -6.25
C ILE A 56 9.62 0.48 -6.14
N GLN A 57 9.15 -0.54 -5.43
CA GLN A 57 7.72 -0.73 -5.19
C GLN A 57 7.13 0.45 -4.43
N ALA A 58 7.81 0.89 -3.37
CA ALA A 58 7.39 1.99 -2.52
C ALA A 58 7.25 3.31 -3.31
N GLN A 59 8.14 3.57 -4.27
CA GLN A 59 8.01 4.73 -5.17
C GLN A 59 6.71 4.68 -5.99
N TYR A 60 6.37 3.54 -6.59
CA TYR A 60 5.12 3.41 -7.36
C TYR A 60 3.88 3.52 -6.46
N LEU A 61 3.90 2.92 -5.25
CA LEU A 61 2.84 3.07 -4.26
C LEU A 61 2.62 4.55 -3.90
N GLN A 62 3.70 5.27 -3.67
CA GLN A 62 3.68 6.71 -3.39
C GLN A 62 3.09 7.51 -4.56
N GLU A 63 3.59 7.29 -5.78
CA GLU A 63 3.14 7.99 -6.98
C GLU A 63 1.63 7.82 -7.21
N GLY A 64 1.12 6.60 -7.02
CA GLY A 64 -0.32 6.32 -7.08
C GLY A 64 -1.10 7.06 -6.00
N THR A 65 -0.60 7.08 -4.76
CA THR A 65 -1.20 7.78 -3.63
C THR A 65 -1.31 9.29 -3.89
N PHE A 66 -0.25 9.91 -4.37
CA PHE A 66 -0.25 11.35 -4.71
C PHE A 66 -1.22 11.65 -5.85
N LEU A 67 -1.26 10.80 -6.88
CA LEU A 67 -2.19 10.98 -7.99
C LEU A 67 -3.66 10.94 -7.51
N ALA A 68 -4.00 10.06 -6.57
CA ALA A 68 -5.35 10.00 -6.01
C ALA A 68 -5.77 11.30 -5.32
N LEU A 69 -4.87 11.95 -4.58
CA LEU A 69 -5.17 13.24 -3.93
C LEU A 69 -5.30 14.39 -4.96
N GLU A 70 -4.44 14.39 -5.96
CA GLU A 70 -4.52 15.38 -7.05
C GLU A 70 -5.82 15.30 -7.83
N GLN A 71 -6.35 14.10 -8.06
CA GLN A 71 -7.65 13.89 -8.72
C GLN A 71 -8.82 14.51 -7.92
N LEU A 72 -8.61 14.77 -6.62
CA LEU A 72 -9.52 15.50 -5.75
C LEU A 72 -9.14 17.00 -5.60
N ASN A 73 -8.30 17.53 -6.52
CA ASN A 73 -7.78 18.91 -6.46
C ASN A 73 -7.08 19.22 -5.13
N ASN A 74 -6.45 18.24 -4.51
CA ASN A 74 -5.81 18.31 -3.19
C ASN A 74 -6.78 18.82 -2.10
N GLN A 75 -8.03 18.34 -2.13
CA GLN A 75 -9.06 18.72 -1.16
C GLN A 75 -9.77 17.50 -0.58
N LEU A 76 -10.05 17.55 0.72
CA LEU A 76 -10.92 16.63 1.45
C LEU A 76 -11.90 17.47 2.28
N LEU A 77 -13.17 17.07 2.32
CA LEU A 77 -14.23 17.83 3.03
C LEU A 77 -14.31 19.32 2.63
N GLY A 78 -13.96 19.64 1.37
CA GLY A 78 -13.92 21.04 0.90
C GLY A 78 -12.75 21.87 1.48
N ARG A 79 -11.79 21.25 2.14
CA ARG A 79 -10.60 21.89 2.74
C ARG A 79 -9.34 21.42 2.01
N PRO A 80 -8.27 22.24 1.99
CA PRO A 80 -6.96 21.78 1.53
C PRO A 80 -6.54 20.48 2.25
N ALA A 81 -5.94 19.56 1.51
CA ALA A 81 -5.41 18.31 2.05
C ALA A 81 -3.97 18.11 1.59
N GLU A 82 -3.15 17.52 2.45
CA GLU A 82 -1.75 17.22 2.18
C GLU A 82 -1.36 15.83 2.67
N ILE A 83 -0.40 15.21 1.97
CA ILE A 83 0.20 13.94 2.37
C ILE A 83 1.51 14.23 3.08
N VAL A 84 1.63 13.76 4.32
CA VAL A 84 2.88 13.80 5.10
C VAL A 84 3.54 12.44 4.99
N TRP A 85 4.64 12.38 4.24
CA TRP A 85 5.35 11.13 3.98
C TRP A 85 6.53 10.93 4.90
N MET A 86 6.57 9.77 5.57
CA MET A 86 7.69 9.30 6.39
C MET A 86 8.18 7.92 5.92
N ASP A 87 9.44 7.64 6.23
CA ASP A 87 10.12 6.41 5.85
C ASP A 87 9.69 5.20 6.68
N GLU A 88 9.93 4.01 6.16
CA GLU A 88 9.82 2.71 6.85
C GLU A 88 11.21 2.02 6.87
N PRO A 89 12.17 2.49 7.65
CA PRO A 89 13.54 1.98 7.61
C PRO A 89 13.69 0.59 8.27
N SER A 90 12.77 0.25 9.16
CA SER A 90 12.65 -1.02 9.88
C SER A 90 11.29 -1.11 10.53
N ALA A 91 10.87 -2.28 11.05
CA ALA A 91 9.60 -2.41 11.78
C ALA A 91 9.52 -1.45 12.98
N GLN A 92 10.60 -1.31 13.75
CA GLN A 92 10.66 -0.36 14.85
C GLN A 92 10.60 1.10 14.37
N GLY A 93 11.35 1.45 13.31
CA GLY A 93 11.36 2.80 12.74
C GLY A 93 10.02 3.16 12.12
N ALA A 94 9.36 2.23 11.43
CA ALA A 94 8.01 2.39 10.88
C ALA A 94 6.98 2.70 11.99
N ALA A 95 7.00 1.93 13.09
CA ALA A 95 6.15 2.21 14.26
C ALA A 95 6.41 3.59 14.88
N GLN A 96 7.67 4.00 15.00
CA GLN A 96 8.03 5.32 15.52
C GLN A 96 7.54 6.44 14.59
N ASN A 97 7.70 6.27 13.29
CA ASN A 97 7.26 7.23 12.28
C ASN A 97 5.71 7.29 12.21
N ALA A 98 5.01 6.16 12.34
CA ALA A 98 3.56 6.13 12.50
C ALA A 98 3.10 6.94 13.72
N GLN A 99 3.75 6.75 14.86
CA GLN A 99 3.46 7.51 16.07
C GLN A 99 3.73 9.01 15.90
N GLN A 100 4.82 9.38 15.23
CA GLN A 100 5.15 10.77 14.93
C GLN A 100 4.11 11.41 14.02
N LEU A 101 3.69 10.73 12.94
CA LEU A 101 2.61 11.19 12.05
C LEU A 101 1.33 11.49 12.84
N ILE A 102 0.95 10.59 13.75
CA ILE A 102 -0.27 10.74 14.55
C ILE A 102 -0.12 11.86 15.57
N GLN A 103 0.93 11.85 16.37
CA GLN A 103 1.03 12.72 17.55
C GLN A 103 1.53 14.12 17.21
N GLN A 104 2.49 14.25 16.28
CA GLN A 104 3.11 15.54 15.95
C GLN A 104 2.48 16.17 14.72
N ASN A 105 2.31 15.39 13.64
CA ASN A 105 1.74 15.89 12.39
C ASN A 105 0.20 15.93 12.39
N LYS A 106 -0.46 15.29 13.38
CA LYS A 106 -1.93 15.28 13.54
C LYS A 106 -2.65 14.78 12.30
N VAL A 107 -2.15 13.71 11.71
CA VAL A 107 -2.80 13.07 10.57
C VAL A 107 -4.12 12.43 10.99
N VAL A 108 -5.12 12.48 10.11
CA VAL A 108 -6.46 11.93 10.37
C VAL A 108 -6.60 10.48 9.92
N ALA A 109 -5.70 10.03 9.04
CA ALA A 109 -5.62 8.65 8.56
C ALA A 109 -4.18 8.32 8.14
N LEU A 110 -3.86 7.04 8.07
CA LEU A 110 -2.58 6.50 7.61
C LEU A 110 -2.79 5.64 6.36
N LEU A 111 -1.82 5.69 5.46
CA LEU A 111 -1.64 4.79 4.32
C LEU A 111 -0.22 4.21 4.41
N GLY A 112 0.00 2.93 4.10
CA GLY A 112 1.36 2.39 4.20
C GLY A 112 1.45 0.88 4.24
N GLY A 113 2.46 0.37 4.94
CA GLY A 113 2.70 -1.05 5.09
C GLY A 113 3.43 -1.67 3.92
N SER A 114 4.63 -1.17 3.60
CA SER A 114 5.46 -1.66 2.49
C SER A 114 5.86 -3.12 2.66
N LEU A 115 6.25 -3.55 3.86
CA LEU A 115 6.55 -4.93 4.23
C LEU A 115 5.63 -5.43 5.33
N SER A 116 5.37 -6.73 5.37
CA SER A 116 4.45 -7.31 6.36
C SER A 116 4.91 -7.07 7.81
N SER A 117 6.20 -7.16 8.10
CA SER A 117 6.72 -6.86 9.44
C SER A 117 6.59 -5.39 9.83
N TYR A 118 6.64 -4.47 8.86
CA TYR A 118 6.43 -3.03 9.08
C TYR A 118 4.95 -2.75 9.33
N ALA A 119 4.08 -3.27 8.47
CA ALA A 119 2.64 -3.16 8.61
C ALA A 119 2.12 -3.66 9.96
N LEU A 120 2.62 -4.81 10.46
CA LEU A 120 2.27 -5.34 11.78
C LEU A 120 2.67 -4.41 12.92
N ALA A 121 3.80 -3.73 12.80
CA ALA A 121 4.26 -2.76 13.80
C ALA A 121 3.45 -1.44 13.74
N GLU A 122 3.11 -0.98 12.54
CA GLU A 122 2.31 0.23 12.29
C GLU A 122 0.86 0.06 12.72
N GLU A 123 0.24 -1.09 12.42
CA GLU A 123 -1.15 -1.35 12.81
C GLU A 123 -1.35 -1.39 14.32
N ALA A 124 -0.35 -1.88 15.07
CA ALA A 124 -0.38 -1.84 16.53
C ALA A 124 -0.40 -0.38 17.06
N VAL A 125 0.31 0.54 16.37
CA VAL A 125 0.29 1.97 16.68
C VAL A 125 -1.05 2.58 16.27
N ALA A 126 -1.51 2.34 15.04
CA ALA A 126 -2.77 2.86 14.52
C ALA A 126 -3.96 2.46 15.41
N GLY A 127 -4.04 1.17 15.80
CA GLY A 127 -5.06 0.67 16.70
C GLY A 127 -5.02 1.31 18.08
N ARG A 128 -3.81 1.48 18.67
CA ARG A 128 -3.63 2.14 19.98
C ARG A 128 -4.13 3.58 19.98
N TYR A 129 -3.85 4.32 18.91
CA TYR A 129 -4.23 5.73 18.79
C TYR A 129 -5.58 5.94 18.10
N ARG A 130 -6.27 4.87 17.72
CA ARG A 130 -7.58 4.89 17.03
C ARG A 130 -7.53 5.74 15.76
N VAL A 131 -6.52 5.53 14.93
CA VAL A 131 -6.37 6.22 13.64
C VAL A 131 -6.62 5.24 12.50
N PRO A 132 -7.55 5.51 11.56
CA PRO A 132 -7.77 4.66 10.41
C PRO A 132 -6.48 4.45 9.60
N PHE A 133 -6.13 3.20 9.34
CA PHE A 133 -4.93 2.81 8.63
C PHE A 133 -5.27 1.87 7.48
N MET A 134 -4.95 2.25 6.26
CA MET A 134 -5.09 1.40 5.07
C MET A 134 -3.74 0.83 4.67
N ILE A 135 -3.56 -0.46 4.90
CA ILE A 135 -2.38 -1.21 4.48
C ILE A 135 -2.53 -1.57 3.01
N ASN A 136 -1.60 -1.09 2.18
CA ASN A 136 -1.68 -1.23 0.73
C ASN A 136 -0.91 -2.43 0.17
N ASN A 137 0.26 -2.81 0.71
CA ASN A 137 1.15 -3.82 0.11
C ASN A 137 1.31 -5.12 0.92
N ALA A 138 1.25 -5.06 2.24
CA ALA A 138 1.54 -6.21 3.10
C ALA A 138 0.48 -7.31 3.04
N ALA A 139 0.91 -8.59 2.94
CA ALA A 139 0.02 -9.75 2.75
C ALA A 139 0.04 -10.77 3.91
N ALA A 140 0.81 -10.55 5.00
CA ALA A 140 0.83 -11.49 6.13
C ALA A 140 -0.57 -11.72 6.70
N GLN A 141 -0.90 -12.99 6.99
CA GLN A 141 -2.25 -13.36 7.42
C GLN A 141 -2.64 -12.75 8.77
N GLU A 142 -1.66 -12.46 9.62
CA GLU A 142 -1.86 -11.92 10.97
C GLU A 142 -2.53 -10.54 10.96
N ILE A 143 -2.29 -9.72 9.93
CA ILE A 143 -2.80 -8.34 9.80
C ILE A 143 -4.33 -8.27 9.93
N THR A 144 -5.06 -9.08 9.17
CA THR A 144 -6.52 -9.19 9.26
C THR A 144 -6.96 -10.50 9.92
N GLY A 145 -6.00 -11.18 10.59
CA GLY A 145 -6.17 -12.38 11.39
C GLY A 145 -5.99 -12.08 12.88
N ALA A 146 -4.98 -12.69 13.51
CA ALA A 146 -4.78 -12.61 14.96
C ALA A 146 -4.51 -11.20 15.50
N ASN A 147 -3.97 -10.30 14.67
CA ASN A 147 -3.65 -8.91 15.07
C ASN A 147 -4.71 -7.89 14.63
N CYS A 148 -5.79 -8.34 13.99
CA CYS A 148 -6.84 -7.45 13.49
C CYS A 148 -7.31 -6.45 14.56
N ASN A 149 -7.59 -5.24 14.11
CA ASN A 149 -8.21 -4.22 14.96
C ASN A 149 -9.17 -3.36 14.14
N PRO A 150 -10.13 -2.64 14.76
CA PRO A 150 -11.17 -1.93 14.03
C PRO A 150 -10.67 -0.80 13.13
N TYR A 151 -9.48 -0.28 13.36
CA TYR A 151 -8.92 0.87 12.64
C TYR A 151 -8.01 0.47 11.48
N THR A 152 -7.66 -0.81 11.35
CA THR A 152 -6.79 -1.30 10.27
C THR A 152 -7.61 -1.95 9.16
N PHE A 153 -7.35 -1.54 7.93
CA PHE A 153 -7.91 -2.06 6.69
C PHE A 153 -6.79 -2.56 5.79
N ARG A 154 -7.03 -3.61 5.02
CA ARG A 154 -6.00 -4.14 4.13
C ARG A 154 -6.51 -4.33 2.70
N LEU A 155 -5.72 -3.86 1.72
CA LEU A 155 -5.96 -4.06 0.30
C LEU A 155 -5.54 -5.46 -0.17
N GLN A 156 -4.27 -5.80 0.07
CA GLN A 156 -3.66 -7.01 -0.46
C GLN A 156 -4.33 -8.27 0.09
N PRO A 157 -4.70 -9.26 -0.75
CA PRO A 157 -5.22 -10.53 -0.27
C PRO A 157 -4.23 -11.25 0.64
N PRO A 158 -4.69 -11.92 1.71
CA PRO A 158 -3.82 -12.70 2.59
C PRO A 158 -3.02 -13.75 1.83
N VAL A 159 -1.81 -14.06 2.31
CA VAL A 159 -0.97 -15.13 1.75
C VAL A 159 -1.74 -16.46 1.58
N PRO A 160 -2.50 -16.96 2.57
CA PRO A 160 -3.22 -18.23 2.40
C PRO A 160 -4.24 -18.21 1.26
N VAL A 161 -4.89 -17.06 1.00
CA VAL A 161 -5.87 -16.89 -0.09
C VAL A 161 -5.18 -17.02 -1.44
N GLN A 162 -4.08 -16.31 -1.62
CA GLN A 162 -3.30 -16.34 -2.86
C GLN A 162 -2.67 -17.72 -3.09
N ALA A 163 -2.11 -18.34 -2.05
CA ALA A 163 -1.53 -19.67 -2.12
C ALA A 163 -2.58 -20.74 -2.51
N ALA A 164 -3.77 -20.72 -1.91
CA ALA A 164 -4.85 -21.61 -2.25
C ALA A 164 -5.32 -21.45 -3.70
N ALA A 165 -5.36 -20.21 -4.20
CA ALA A 165 -5.71 -19.93 -5.59
C ALA A 165 -4.71 -20.50 -6.60
N MET A 166 -3.42 -20.56 -6.23
CA MET A 166 -2.35 -21.13 -7.06
C MET A 166 -2.33 -22.66 -7.07
N LEU A 167 -2.85 -23.33 -6.03
CA LEU A 167 -2.72 -24.76 -5.84
C LEU A 167 -3.16 -25.61 -7.05
N PRO A 168 -4.32 -25.34 -7.72
CA PRO A 168 -4.74 -26.14 -8.88
C PRO A 168 -3.72 -26.16 -10.03
N TYR A 169 -3.00 -25.04 -10.20
CA TYR A 169 -1.93 -24.95 -11.19
C TYR A 169 -0.66 -25.67 -10.72
N LEU A 170 -0.23 -25.42 -9.48
CA LEU A 170 1.04 -25.94 -8.96
C LEU A 170 1.07 -27.47 -8.83
N GLN A 171 -0.05 -28.09 -8.40
CA GLN A 171 -0.15 -29.54 -8.28
C GLN A 171 -0.03 -30.26 -9.62
N SER A 172 -0.34 -29.61 -10.76
CA SER A 172 -0.17 -30.18 -12.09
C SER A 172 1.30 -30.21 -12.55
N ILE A 173 2.18 -29.43 -11.94
CA ILE A 173 3.61 -29.40 -12.22
C ILE A 173 4.31 -30.60 -11.54
N GLY A 174 3.97 -30.85 -10.26
CA GLY A 174 4.55 -31.94 -9.47
C GLY A 174 4.34 -31.72 -7.98
N LYS A 175 4.84 -32.67 -7.18
CA LYS A 175 4.59 -32.69 -5.73
C LYS A 175 5.87 -32.66 -4.88
N ARG A 176 7.03 -32.47 -5.47
CA ARG A 176 8.31 -32.32 -4.79
C ARG A 176 8.71 -30.86 -4.80
N TRP A 177 8.40 -30.13 -3.72
CA TRP A 177 8.59 -28.68 -3.67
C TRP A 177 9.79 -28.28 -2.83
N TYR A 178 10.53 -27.28 -3.30
CA TYR A 178 11.59 -26.59 -2.58
C TYR A 178 11.11 -25.19 -2.21
N PHE A 179 11.35 -24.77 -0.98
CA PHE A 179 11.01 -23.42 -0.49
C PHE A 179 12.27 -22.58 -0.40
N LEU A 180 12.22 -21.40 -0.98
CA LEU A 180 13.24 -20.36 -0.84
C LEU A 180 12.55 -19.02 -0.53
N THR A 181 12.59 -18.62 0.73
CA THR A 181 11.88 -17.42 1.20
C THR A 181 12.82 -16.42 1.85
N SER A 182 12.40 -15.16 1.98
CA SER A 182 13.11 -14.20 2.82
C SER A 182 12.71 -14.35 4.28
N ALA A 183 13.65 -14.16 5.20
CA ALA A 183 13.50 -14.37 6.65
C ALA A 183 12.73 -13.21 7.30
N TYR A 184 11.41 -13.10 7.03
CA TYR A 184 10.50 -12.15 7.64
C TYR A 184 9.04 -12.62 7.51
N ALA A 185 8.08 -11.92 8.14
CA ALA A 185 6.70 -12.37 8.28
C ALA A 185 6.03 -12.83 6.97
N PHE A 186 6.25 -12.16 5.83
CA PHE A 186 5.70 -12.58 4.54
C PHE A 186 6.28 -13.91 4.06
N GLY A 187 7.61 -14.07 4.08
CA GLY A 187 8.29 -15.31 3.69
C GLY A 187 7.87 -16.50 4.55
N GLU A 188 7.76 -16.30 5.87
CA GLU A 188 7.29 -17.31 6.82
C GLU A 188 5.83 -17.71 6.53
N ASN A 189 4.96 -16.74 6.22
CA ASN A 189 3.57 -16.99 5.83
C ASN A 189 3.47 -17.78 4.52
N ILE A 190 4.30 -17.46 3.52
CA ILE A 190 4.39 -18.23 2.27
C ILE A 190 4.78 -19.68 2.57
N ALA A 191 5.91 -19.86 3.26
CA ALA A 191 6.39 -21.19 3.58
C ALA A 191 5.33 -22.01 4.33
N SER A 192 4.71 -21.47 5.38
CA SER A 192 3.71 -22.18 6.17
C SER A 192 2.45 -22.51 5.37
N SER A 193 1.94 -21.56 4.57
CA SER A 193 0.72 -21.75 3.78
C SER A 193 0.91 -22.81 2.69
N PHE A 194 1.98 -22.72 1.91
CA PHE A 194 2.22 -23.70 0.85
C PHE A 194 2.61 -25.08 1.39
N LYS A 195 3.34 -25.18 2.52
CA LYS A 195 3.61 -26.47 3.19
C LYS A 195 2.33 -27.17 3.63
N LYS A 196 1.38 -26.41 4.19
CA LYS A 196 0.05 -26.94 4.55
C LYS A 196 -0.71 -27.46 3.32
N LEU A 197 -0.70 -26.71 2.22
CA LEU A 197 -1.33 -27.12 0.97
C LEU A 197 -0.66 -28.34 0.36
N LEU A 198 0.69 -28.39 0.35
CA LEU A 198 1.48 -29.50 -0.15
C LEU A 198 1.18 -30.80 0.62
N ALA A 199 1.10 -30.71 1.95
CA ALA A 199 0.72 -31.85 2.79
C ALA A 199 -0.71 -32.36 2.45
N GLY A 200 -1.66 -31.44 2.18
CA GLY A 200 -3.02 -31.78 1.78
C GLY A 200 -3.14 -32.54 0.45
N ILE A 201 -2.17 -32.41 -0.44
CA ILE A 201 -2.12 -33.15 -1.72
C ILE A 201 -1.13 -34.33 -1.69
N GLY A 202 -0.58 -34.71 -0.52
CA GLY A 202 0.39 -35.79 -0.36
C GLY A 202 1.73 -35.52 -1.03
N GLY A 203 2.19 -34.26 -1.03
CA GLY A 203 3.48 -33.87 -1.60
C GLY A 203 4.63 -33.95 -0.58
N THR A 204 5.84 -33.70 -1.08
CA THR A 204 7.10 -33.81 -0.32
C THR A 204 7.88 -32.50 -0.35
N ILE A 205 8.33 -32.04 0.81
CA ILE A 205 9.29 -30.93 0.93
C ILE A 205 10.69 -31.50 0.68
N VAL A 206 11.39 -31.01 -0.35
CA VAL A 206 12.73 -31.47 -0.70
C VAL A 206 13.83 -30.46 -0.35
N GLY A 207 13.45 -29.31 0.18
CA GLY A 207 14.32 -28.30 0.74
C GLY A 207 13.53 -27.10 1.24
N ASP A 208 14.13 -26.37 2.20
CA ASP A 208 13.47 -25.27 2.90
C ASP A 208 14.55 -24.31 3.45
N ASP A 209 14.80 -23.25 2.74
CA ASP A 209 15.79 -22.24 3.10
C ASP A 209 15.12 -20.86 3.23
N ALA A 210 15.55 -20.09 4.22
CA ALA A 210 15.18 -18.68 4.39
C ALA A 210 16.44 -17.81 4.23
N ALA A 211 16.45 -16.94 3.22
CA ALA A 211 17.53 -15.99 2.99
C ALA A 211 17.30 -14.70 3.82
N PRO A 212 18.35 -14.09 4.36
CA PRO A 212 18.24 -12.77 4.96
C PRO A 212 17.66 -11.75 3.97
N VAL A 213 16.79 -10.84 4.44
CA VAL A 213 16.28 -9.73 3.63
C VAL A 213 17.44 -8.85 3.17
N GLY A 214 17.47 -8.50 1.89
CA GLY A 214 18.55 -7.73 1.26
C GLY A 214 19.70 -8.61 0.75
N SER A 215 19.46 -9.92 0.61
CA SER A 215 20.47 -10.84 0.03
C SER A 215 20.77 -10.49 -1.42
N THR A 216 22.05 -10.46 -1.76
CA THR A 216 22.53 -10.17 -3.12
C THR A 216 23.10 -11.39 -3.83
N ASP A 217 23.49 -12.42 -3.09
CA ASP A 217 24.04 -13.67 -3.60
C ASP A 217 23.16 -14.87 -3.22
N PHE A 218 22.63 -15.53 -4.23
CA PHE A 218 21.77 -16.72 -4.13
C PHE A 218 22.45 -18.00 -4.66
N SER A 219 23.73 -17.95 -5.03
CA SER A 219 24.44 -19.07 -5.67
C SER A 219 24.40 -20.35 -4.82
N SER A 220 24.62 -20.25 -3.51
CA SER A 220 24.57 -21.40 -2.61
C SER A 220 23.19 -22.04 -2.53
N TYR A 221 22.14 -21.22 -2.50
CA TYR A 221 20.76 -21.71 -2.53
C TYR A 221 20.42 -22.39 -3.86
N ILE A 222 20.84 -21.81 -4.98
CA ILE A 222 20.62 -22.37 -6.33
C ILE A 222 21.32 -23.72 -6.47
N LEU A 223 22.52 -23.88 -5.91
CA LEU A 223 23.21 -25.16 -5.90
C LEU A 223 22.49 -26.24 -5.09
N LYS A 224 21.96 -25.89 -3.90
CA LYS A 224 21.13 -26.79 -3.08
C LYS A 224 19.85 -27.20 -3.83
N ILE A 225 19.15 -26.24 -4.46
CA ILE A 225 17.95 -26.50 -5.26
C ILE A 225 18.26 -27.48 -6.40
N ARG A 226 19.36 -27.24 -7.13
CA ARG A 226 19.82 -28.13 -8.22
C ARG A 226 20.10 -29.56 -7.74
N GLU A 227 20.68 -29.71 -6.57
CA GLU A 227 20.97 -31.02 -5.96
C GLU A 227 19.70 -31.75 -5.51
N ALA A 228 18.76 -31.02 -4.90
CA ALA A 228 17.47 -31.53 -4.42
C ALA A 228 16.53 -31.96 -5.55
N LYS A 229 16.71 -31.47 -6.78
CA LYS A 229 15.92 -31.79 -7.97
C LYS A 229 14.39 -31.68 -7.69
N PRO A 230 13.88 -30.54 -7.24
CA PRO A 230 12.45 -30.37 -7.03
C PRO A 230 11.69 -30.33 -8.36
N ASP A 231 10.39 -30.63 -8.30
CA ASP A 231 9.49 -30.38 -9.43
C ASP A 231 9.18 -28.88 -9.57
N LEU A 232 9.24 -28.15 -8.44
CA LEU A 232 8.86 -26.73 -8.35
C LEU A 232 9.61 -26.04 -7.20
N VAL A 233 10.02 -24.80 -7.42
CA VAL A 233 10.50 -23.88 -6.37
C VAL A 233 9.40 -22.89 -6.02
N ILE A 234 9.03 -22.82 -4.75
CA ILE A 234 8.14 -21.81 -4.18
C ILE A 234 9.01 -20.68 -3.62
N GLY A 235 8.90 -19.50 -4.18
CA GLY A 235 9.52 -18.28 -3.70
C GLY A 235 8.70 -17.57 -2.64
N GLY A 236 9.37 -16.72 -1.89
CA GLY A 236 8.80 -15.78 -0.93
C GLY A 236 9.82 -14.68 -0.66
N LEU A 237 10.38 -14.11 -1.74
CA LEU A 237 11.49 -13.17 -1.71
C LEU A 237 11.00 -11.71 -1.73
N THR A 238 11.77 -10.79 -1.17
CA THR A 238 11.49 -9.35 -1.36
C THR A 238 11.84 -8.93 -2.79
N SER A 239 11.31 -7.80 -3.24
CA SER A 239 11.48 -7.29 -4.61
C SER A 239 12.92 -7.34 -5.14
N ALA A 240 13.88 -6.77 -4.40
CA ALA A 240 15.28 -6.79 -4.81
C ALA A 240 15.89 -8.19 -4.70
N ASP A 241 15.52 -8.96 -3.68
CA ASP A 241 15.99 -10.35 -3.48
C ASP A 241 15.50 -11.25 -4.63
N LEU A 242 14.21 -11.11 -5.00
CA LEU A 242 13.64 -11.81 -6.16
C LEU A 242 14.39 -11.45 -7.45
N SER A 243 14.68 -10.16 -7.66
CA SER A 243 15.43 -9.70 -8.82
C SER A 243 16.83 -10.31 -8.87
N ASN A 244 17.54 -10.32 -7.75
CA ASN A 244 18.89 -10.93 -7.65
C ASN A 244 18.84 -12.45 -7.88
N PHE A 245 17.87 -13.11 -7.26
CA PHE A 245 17.66 -14.55 -7.43
C PHE A 245 17.36 -14.92 -8.90
N LEU A 246 16.39 -14.29 -9.54
CA LEU A 246 15.99 -14.64 -10.91
C LEU A 246 17.12 -14.41 -11.94
N LYS A 247 17.91 -13.35 -11.79
CA LYS A 247 19.09 -13.10 -12.62
C LYS A 247 20.10 -14.26 -12.48
N GLN A 248 20.42 -14.66 -11.25
CA GLN A 248 21.33 -15.78 -10.97
C GLN A 248 20.70 -17.12 -11.39
N TRP A 249 19.41 -17.33 -11.17
CA TRP A 249 18.66 -18.50 -11.61
C TRP A 249 18.83 -18.74 -13.12
N LYS A 250 18.74 -17.67 -13.91
CA LYS A 250 18.98 -17.71 -15.36
C LYS A 250 20.46 -18.00 -15.68
N GLN A 251 21.39 -17.34 -14.99
CA GLN A 251 22.85 -17.54 -15.18
C GLN A 251 23.28 -18.98 -14.93
N PHE A 252 22.67 -19.62 -13.91
CA PHE A 252 22.92 -21.03 -13.59
C PHE A 252 22.20 -22.02 -14.53
N GLY A 253 21.45 -21.51 -15.53
CA GLY A 253 20.70 -22.32 -16.48
C GLY A 253 19.56 -23.12 -15.86
N MET A 254 18.96 -22.60 -14.81
CA MET A 254 17.89 -23.27 -14.07
C MET A 254 16.49 -22.90 -14.56
N SER A 255 16.32 -21.74 -15.18
CA SER A 255 15.02 -21.19 -15.59
C SER A 255 14.21 -22.11 -16.52
N ASP A 256 14.91 -22.88 -17.37
CA ASP A 256 14.28 -23.78 -18.32
C ASP A 256 14.18 -25.23 -17.79
N LYS A 257 14.67 -25.49 -16.56
CA LYS A 257 14.74 -26.83 -15.96
C LYS A 257 13.79 -27.05 -14.82
N ILE A 258 13.64 -26.04 -13.95
CA ILE A 258 12.80 -26.13 -12.76
C ILE A 258 11.92 -24.90 -12.72
N PRO A 259 10.58 -25.06 -12.73
CA PRO A 259 9.62 -23.96 -12.58
C PRO A 259 9.83 -23.22 -11.26
N PHE A 260 9.60 -21.91 -11.30
CA PHE A 260 9.58 -21.03 -10.13
C PHE A 260 8.22 -20.33 -10.04
N THR A 261 7.73 -20.19 -8.83
CA THR A 261 6.49 -19.43 -8.55
C THR A 261 6.61 -18.66 -7.26
N GLU A 262 5.90 -17.55 -7.21
CA GLU A 262 5.75 -16.72 -6.01
C GLU A 262 4.40 -16.02 -6.06
N ILE A 263 3.95 -15.46 -4.93
CA ILE A 263 2.71 -14.68 -4.85
C ILE A 263 3.01 -13.21 -4.57
N ALA A 264 2.04 -12.34 -4.86
CA ALA A 264 2.13 -10.89 -4.65
C ALA A 264 3.29 -10.21 -5.41
N VAL A 265 3.65 -10.76 -6.58
CA VAL A 265 4.69 -10.22 -7.47
C VAL A 265 4.04 -9.36 -8.54
N GLY A 266 4.51 -8.13 -8.66
CA GLY A 266 3.99 -7.17 -9.64
C GLY A 266 4.93 -6.86 -10.79
N ASP A 267 4.46 -5.99 -11.67
CA ASP A 267 5.22 -5.50 -12.83
C ASP A 267 6.57 -4.94 -12.41
N THR A 268 6.60 -4.12 -11.35
CA THR A 268 7.81 -3.43 -10.87
C THR A 268 8.92 -4.39 -10.50
N ASP A 269 8.57 -5.54 -9.92
CA ASP A 269 9.53 -6.56 -9.53
C ASP A 269 10.20 -7.16 -10.75
N LEU A 270 9.41 -7.52 -11.75
CA LEU A 270 9.90 -8.17 -12.96
C LEU A 270 10.57 -7.19 -13.93
N TRP A 271 10.18 -5.93 -13.96
CA TRP A 271 10.92 -4.92 -14.73
C TRP A 271 12.35 -4.73 -14.18
N ALA A 272 12.53 -4.80 -12.86
CA ALA A 272 13.86 -4.75 -12.22
C ALA A 272 14.73 -5.97 -12.56
N VAL A 273 14.12 -7.13 -12.80
CA VAL A 273 14.81 -8.35 -13.27
C VAL A 273 15.28 -8.18 -14.71
N GLY A 274 14.45 -7.58 -15.55
CA GLY A 274 14.68 -7.37 -16.98
C GLY A 274 14.25 -8.56 -17.84
N LYS A 275 13.70 -8.26 -19.01
CA LYS A 275 12.97 -9.16 -19.91
C LYS A 275 13.68 -10.47 -20.29
N ASN A 276 15.00 -10.52 -20.21
CA ASN A 276 15.77 -11.70 -20.59
C ASN A 276 15.98 -12.70 -19.43
N ASN A 277 15.67 -12.30 -18.20
CA ASN A 277 15.93 -13.09 -17.00
C ASN A 277 14.64 -13.51 -16.28
N VAL A 278 13.50 -12.96 -16.67
CA VAL A 278 12.20 -13.25 -16.03
C VAL A 278 11.68 -14.63 -16.43
N THR A 279 11.09 -15.31 -15.49
CA THR A 279 10.39 -16.60 -15.67
C THR A 279 9.41 -16.77 -14.51
N GLY A 280 8.43 -17.65 -14.67
CA GLY A 280 7.57 -18.07 -13.57
C GLY A 280 6.12 -17.66 -13.71
N THR A 281 5.32 -18.15 -12.76
CA THR A 281 3.90 -17.88 -12.62
C THR A 281 3.66 -17.22 -11.27
N TYR A 282 2.86 -16.17 -11.23
CA TYR A 282 2.73 -15.29 -10.08
C TYR A 282 1.27 -14.95 -9.78
N THR A 283 0.99 -14.49 -8.56
CA THR A 283 -0.21 -13.68 -8.34
C THR A 283 0.18 -12.21 -8.32
N THR A 284 -0.65 -11.37 -8.93
CA THR A 284 -0.57 -9.90 -8.86
C THR A 284 -1.95 -9.31 -8.62
N LEU A 285 -2.04 -8.14 -8.02
CA LEU A 285 -3.34 -7.58 -7.70
C LEU A 285 -4.00 -6.91 -8.90
N TRP A 286 -3.20 -6.34 -9.78
CA TRP A 286 -3.65 -5.62 -10.95
C TRP A 286 -2.60 -5.69 -12.07
N TYR A 287 -3.04 -5.51 -13.32
CA TYR A 287 -2.16 -5.43 -14.49
C TYR A 287 -2.72 -4.44 -15.52
N TYR A 288 -1.92 -3.46 -15.91
CA TYR A 288 -2.40 -2.34 -16.73
C TYR A 288 -2.92 -2.74 -18.12
N LYS A 289 -2.51 -3.89 -18.66
CA LYS A 289 -3.00 -4.46 -19.93
C LYS A 289 -4.07 -5.54 -19.76
N ASP A 290 -4.59 -5.77 -18.56
CA ASP A 290 -5.73 -6.67 -18.42
C ASP A 290 -6.94 -6.10 -19.19
N PRO A 291 -7.49 -6.83 -20.19
CA PRO A 291 -8.63 -6.36 -20.95
C PRO A 291 -9.88 -6.14 -20.07
N ASN A 292 -9.94 -6.81 -18.91
CA ASN A 292 -11.04 -6.74 -17.97
C ASN A 292 -10.95 -5.57 -16.97
N ASN A 293 -9.93 -4.73 -17.08
CA ASN A 293 -9.83 -3.53 -16.26
C ASN A 293 -11.08 -2.65 -16.40
N SER A 294 -11.58 -2.16 -15.29
CA SER A 294 -12.72 -1.26 -15.23
C SER A 294 -12.45 0.06 -15.97
N PRO A 295 -13.49 0.84 -16.32
CA PRO A 295 -13.28 2.19 -16.85
C PRO A 295 -12.47 3.09 -15.91
N ALA A 296 -12.62 2.94 -14.59
CA ALA A 296 -11.86 3.69 -13.60
C ALA A 296 -10.37 3.30 -13.61
N ASP A 297 -10.07 2.01 -13.71
CA ASP A 297 -8.68 1.52 -13.81
C ASP A 297 -8.00 1.99 -15.09
N LYS A 298 -8.71 1.96 -16.22
CA LYS A 298 -8.20 2.48 -17.49
C LYS A 298 -7.93 3.99 -17.42
N ALA A 299 -8.83 4.74 -16.78
CA ALA A 299 -8.63 6.17 -16.58
C ALA A 299 -7.44 6.46 -15.63
N PHE A 300 -7.28 5.67 -14.57
CA PHE A 300 -6.12 5.75 -13.69
C PHE A 300 -4.82 5.49 -14.46
N ALA A 301 -4.75 4.40 -15.23
CA ALA A 301 -3.56 4.04 -16.01
C ALA A 301 -3.15 5.16 -16.98
N ALA A 302 -4.12 5.73 -17.69
CA ALA A 302 -3.89 6.85 -18.61
C ALA A 302 -3.40 8.12 -17.88
N ALA A 303 -4.00 8.46 -16.74
CA ALA A 303 -3.59 9.63 -15.94
C ALA A 303 -2.18 9.44 -15.35
N PHE A 304 -1.87 8.23 -14.87
CA PHE A 304 -0.54 7.89 -14.36
C PHE A 304 0.53 8.03 -15.44
N GLU A 305 0.31 7.42 -16.61
CA GLU A 305 1.24 7.50 -17.74
C GLU A 305 1.40 8.94 -18.25
N ALA A 306 0.32 9.70 -18.34
CA ALA A 306 0.37 11.11 -18.71
C ALA A 306 1.24 11.94 -17.77
N LYS A 307 1.21 11.67 -16.45
CA LYS A 307 1.96 12.40 -15.43
C LYS A 307 3.41 11.92 -15.31
N TYR A 308 3.60 10.61 -15.14
CA TYR A 308 4.91 10.04 -14.78
C TYR A 308 5.73 9.55 -15.99
N LYS A 309 5.15 9.58 -17.22
CA LYS A 309 5.80 9.18 -18.49
C LYS A 309 6.31 7.73 -18.48
N LYS A 310 5.66 6.88 -17.73
CA LYS A 310 5.88 5.43 -17.63
C LYS A 310 4.55 4.73 -17.39
N PRO A 311 4.40 3.44 -17.75
CA PRO A 311 3.16 2.70 -17.48
C PRO A 311 2.86 2.64 -16.00
N ALA A 312 1.57 2.61 -15.67
CA ALA A 312 1.12 2.29 -14.32
C ALA A 312 1.44 0.82 -14.02
N ALA A 313 2.06 0.57 -12.89
CA ALA A 313 2.30 -0.78 -12.37
C ALA A 313 1.22 -1.16 -11.34
N ASP A 314 1.16 -2.43 -10.98
CA ASP A 314 0.29 -2.91 -9.91
C ASP A 314 0.48 -2.11 -8.60
N LYS A 315 1.71 -1.81 -8.22
CA LYS A 315 2.02 -1.03 -7.02
C LYS A 315 1.50 0.41 -7.09
N ALA A 316 1.54 1.03 -8.27
CA ALA A 316 0.93 2.35 -8.46
C ALA A 316 -0.60 2.29 -8.31
N TRP A 317 -1.22 1.26 -8.86
CA TRP A 317 -2.65 1.02 -8.69
C TRP A 317 -3.00 0.78 -7.22
N MET A 318 -2.22 -0.04 -6.51
CA MET A 318 -2.43 -0.31 -5.08
C MET A 318 -2.37 0.97 -4.23
N GLY A 319 -1.38 1.84 -4.49
CA GLY A 319 -1.28 3.14 -3.84
C GLY A 319 -2.48 4.05 -4.13
N TRP A 320 -2.85 4.15 -5.41
CA TRP A 320 -4.00 4.94 -5.87
C TRP A 320 -5.33 4.42 -5.30
N TYR A 321 -5.56 3.12 -5.38
CA TYR A 321 -6.81 2.51 -4.95
C TYR A 321 -7.02 2.62 -3.44
N SER A 322 -5.96 2.37 -2.65
CA SER A 322 -5.96 2.55 -1.20
C SER A 322 -6.27 3.99 -0.80
N ALA A 323 -5.61 4.95 -1.45
CA ALA A 323 -5.81 6.36 -1.19
C ALA A 323 -7.21 6.84 -1.62
N LYS A 324 -7.64 6.48 -2.85
CA LYS A 324 -9.00 6.76 -3.36
C LYS A 324 -10.07 6.27 -2.38
N THR A 325 -9.93 5.04 -1.89
CA THR A 325 -10.91 4.43 -0.98
C THR A 325 -10.94 5.17 0.36
N MET A 326 -9.78 5.46 0.96
CA MET A 326 -9.68 6.23 2.20
C MET A 326 -10.23 7.66 2.04
N PHE A 327 -9.87 8.35 0.98
CA PHE A 327 -10.33 9.73 0.74
C PHE A 327 -11.84 9.81 0.49
N ASN A 328 -12.38 8.85 -0.25
CA ASN A 328 -13.83 8.75 -0.43
C ASN A 328 -14.55 8.45 0.89
N ALA A 329 -13.97 7.63 1.76
CA ALA A 329 -14.53 7.34 3.07
C ALA A 329 -14.53 8.60 3.97
N ILE A 330 -13.45 9.38 3.99
CA ILE A 330 -13.38 10.66 4.71
C ILE A 330 -14.46 11.62 4.21
N ASN A 331 -14.58 11.80 2.88
CA ASN A 331 -15.58 12.68 2.29
C ASN A 331 -17.01 12.18 2.58
N LYS A 332 -17.27 10.86 2.52
CA LYS A 332 -18.57 10.27 2.83
C LYS A 332 -18.93 10.37 4.31
N ALA A 333 -17.95 10.26 5.20
CA ALA A 333 -18.13 10.47 6.63
C ALA A 333 -18.51 11.92 6.97
N GLY A 334 -18.16 12.88 6.11
CA GLY A 334 -18.36 14.31 6.36
C GLY A 334 -17.57 14.83 7.55
N SER A 335 -16.56 14.06 8.02
CA SER A 335 -15.85 14.30 9.27
C SER A 335 -14.45 13.71 9.23
N THR A 336 -13.56 14.23 10.08
CA THR A 336 -12.25 13.66 10.38
C THR A 336 -12.27 12.78 11.64
N ASP A 337 -13.45 12.50 12.20
CA ASP A 337 -13.62 11.60 13.31
C ASP A 337 -13.25 10.17 12.91
N PRO A 338 -12.34 9.49 13.64
CA PRO A 338 -11.85 8.16 13.27
C PRO A 338 -12.95 7.11 13.15
N ASP A 339 -13.92 7.11 14.07
CA ASP A 339 -14.98 6.11 14.10
C ASP A 339 -15.96 6.31 12.94
N ALA A 340 -16.21 7.58 12.56
CA ALA A 340 -17.01 7.90 11.39
C ALA A 340 -16.31 7.44 10.09
N ILE A 341 -14.99 7.62 9.98
CA ILE A 341 -14.20 7.17 8.83
C ILE A 341 -14.22 5.63 8.77
N VAL A 342 -13.98 4.93 9.87
CA VAL A 342 -14.05 3.46 9.94
C VAL A 342 -15.41 2.95 9.48
N LYS A 343 -16.51 3.52 9.97
CA LYS A 343 -17.87 3.16 9.53
C LYS A 343 -18.08 3.40 8.04
N ALA A 344 -17.56 4.51 7.51
CA ALA A 344 -17.64 4.80 6.08
C ALA A 344 -16.85 3.79 5.24
N MET A 345 -15.65 3.40 5.70
CA MET A 345 -14.82 2.34 5.08
C MET A 345 -15.54 0.98 5.08
N GLN A 346 -16.07 0.55 6.22
CA GLN A 346 -16.78 -0.73 6.35
C GLN A 346 -18.09 -0.80 5.54
N ASN A 347 -18.69 0.33 5.20
CA ASN A 347 -19.88 0.42 4.36
C ASN A 347 -19.56 0.77 2.90
N TRP A 348 -18.28 0.90 2.56
CA TRP A 348 -17.87 1.14 1.21
C TRP A 348 -18.00 -0.13 0.36
N HIS A 349 -18.47 0.01 -0.86
CA HIS A 349 -18.54 -1.06 -1.85
C HIS A 349 -18.59 -0.49 -3.26
N GLU A 350 -18.11 -1.28 -4.21
CA GLU A 350 -18.25 -1.03 -5.65
C GLU A 350 -18.37 -2.36 -6.42
N GLU A 351 -18.89 -2.30 -7.64
CA GLU A 351 -18.98 -3.48 -8.49
C GLU A 351 -17.78 -3.53 -9.44
N ASP A 352 -17.06 -4.64 -9.47
CA ASP A 352 -15.94 -4.86 -10.37
C ASP A 352 -15.91 -6.30 -10.90
N GLY A 353 -16.05 -6.45 -12.22
CA GLY A 353 -15.88 -7.72 -12.92
C GLY A 353 -16.74 -8.88 -12.41
N GLY A 354 -17.95 -8.60 -11.95
CA GLY A 354 -18.90 -9.61 -11.48
C GLY A 354 -18.81 -9.95 -10.00
N ILE A 355 -18.01 -9.18 -9.24
CA ILE A 355 -17.98 -9.25 -7.78
C ILE A 355 -18.30 -7.90 -7.16
N THR A 356 -18.90 -7.93 -5.98
CA THR A 356 -19.06 -6.75 -5.13
C THR A 356 -17.79 -6.61 -4.29
N VAL A 357 -16.96 -5.61 -4.64
CA VAL A 357 -15.77 -5.27 -3.87
C VAL A 357 -16.20 -4.56 -2.59
N HIS A 358 -15.72 -5.02 -1.44
CA HIS A 358 -16.10 -4.48 -0.14
C HIS A 358 -15.06 -4.86 0.92
N PHE A 359 -15.10 -4.21 2.07
CA PHE A 359 -14.38 -4.68 3.25
C PHE A 359 -15.25 -5.65 4.05
N ASP A 360 -14.70 -6.82 4.35
CA ASP A 360 -15.32 -7.75 5.31
C ASP A 360 -15.36 -7.07 6.69
N LYS A 361 -16.58 -6.86 7.22
CA LYS A 361 -16.79 -6.10 8.47
C LYS A 361 -16.20 -6.77 9.71
N TRP A 362 -15.91 -8.04 9.64
CA TRP A 362 -15.38 -8.81 10.75
C TRP A 362 -13.85 -8.77 10.87
N ASN A 363 -13.14 -8.31 9.82
CA ASN A 363 -11.67 -8.23 9.83
C ASN A 363 -11.08 -7.08 8.99
N ASN A 364 -11.92 -6.27 8.35
CA ASN A 364 -11.52 -5.16 7.48
C ASN A 364 -10.60 -5.55 6.30
N GLN A 365 -10.67 -6.82 5.86
CA GLN A 365 -10.01 -7.27 4.63
C GLN A 365 -10.80 -6.82 3.41
N LEU A 366 -10.15 -6.18 2.43
CA LEU A 366 -10.79 -5.92 1.14
C LEU A 366 -10.97 -7.23 0.37
N VAL A 367 -12.20 -7.54 0.03
CA VAL A 367 -12.56 -8.60 -0.90
C VAL A 367 -12.53 -7.99 -2.30
N HIS A 368 -11.50 -8.31 -3.05
CA HIS A 368 -11.22 -7.77 -4.38
C HIS A 368 -10.64 -8.86 -5.29
N ARG A 369 -10.77 -8.70 -6.61
CA ARG A 369 -10.14 -9.61 -7.57
C ARG A 369 -8.61 -9.45 -7.54
N PHE A 370 -7.92 -10.54 -7.79
CA PHE A 370 -6.49 -10.58 -8.10
C PHE A 370 -6.24 -11.54 -9.25
N LEU A 371 -5.09 -11.47 -9.86
CA LEU A 371 -4.76 -12.18 -11.08
C LEU A 371 -3.75 -13.29 -10.81
N ILE A 372 -3.91 -14.41 -11.50
CA ILE A 372 -2.81 -15.36 -11.74
C ILE A 372 -2.26 -15.02 -13.12
N VAL A 373 -0.97 -14.79 -13.18
CA VAL A 373 -0.25 -14.37 -14.38
C VAL A 373 0.95 -15.27 -14.65
N ASP A 374 1.27 -15.45 -15.91
CA ASP A 374 2.47 -16.14 -16.37
C ASP A 374 3.36 -15.21 -17.17
N VAL A 375 4.67 -15.36 -17.04
CA VAL A 375 5.61 -14.57 -17.83
C VAL A 375 5.55 -14.99 -19.28
N LYS A 376 5.43 -14.03 -20.18
CA LYS A 376 5.43 -14.27 -21.63
C LYS A 376 6.71 -14.96 -22.08
N LYS A 377 6.60 -16.00 -22.89
CA LYS A 377 7.75 -16.71 -23.48
C LYS A 377 8.61 -15.81 -24.39
N LYS A 378 8.01 -14.81 -25.02
CA LYS A 378 8.69 -13.80 -25.83
C LYS A 378 8.18 -12.42 -25.42
N ILE A 379 9.05 -11.62 -24.82
CA ILE A 379 8.79 -10.26 -24.39
C ILE A 379 9.37 -9.30 -25.43
N THR A 380 8.50 -8.60 -26.15
CA THR A 380 8.87 -7.62 -27.18
C THR A 380 8.77 -6.18 -26.67
N ASP A 381 7.86 -5.92 -25.74
CA ASP A 381 7.67 -4.63 -25.07
C ASP A 381 8.38 -4.65 -23.71
N ASN A 382 9.12 -3.61 -23.37
CA ASN A 382 9.89 -3.52 -22.12
C ASN A 382 9.03 -3.42 -20.86
N TRP A 383 7.71 -3.26 -21.01
CA TRP A 383 6.77 -3.09 -19.92
C TRP A 383 5.69 -4.18 -19.85
N ASP A 384 5.52 -4.97 -20.92
CA ASP A 384 4.44 -5.93 -21.06
C ASP A 384 4.97 -7.37 -20.90
N TYR A 385 5.04 -7.84 -19.64
CA TYR A 385 5.66 -9.11 -19.31
C TYR A 385 4.67 -10.25 -19.06
N PHE A 386 3.38 -9.93 -18.81
CA PHE A 386 2.41 -10.93 -18.35
C PHE A 386 1.40 -11.38 -19.39
N ASN A 387 1.06 -12.67 -19.32
CA ASN A 387 -0.22 -13.21 -19.78
C ASN A 387 -1.10 -13.40 -18.56
N VAL A 388 -2.31 -12.85 -18.56
CA VAL A 388 -3.30 -13.10 -17.53
C VAL A 388 -3.91 -14.48 -17.78
N LEU A 389 -3.73 -15.40 -16.82
CA LEU A 389 -4.28 -16.76 -16.89
C LEU A 389 -5.68 -16.83 -16.26
N ARG A 390 -5.87 -16.19 -15.12
CA ARG A 390 -7.14 -16.19 -14.39
C ARG A 390 -7.29 -14.92 -13.55
N SER A 391 -8.55 -14.51 -13.36
CA SER A 391 -8.95 -13.52 -12.37
C SER A 391 -9.71 -14.23 -11.24
N ILE A 392 -9.34 -13.98 -10.00
CA ILE A 392 -9.87 -14.67 -8.81
C ILE A 392 -10.24 -13.63 -7.76
N PRO A 393 -11.43 -13.74 -7.12
CA PRO A 393 -12.52 -14.68 -7.40
C PRO A 393 -13.30 -14.35 -8.68
N GLU A 394 -13.99 -15.34 -9.23
CA GLU A 394 -14.76 -15.20 -10.49
C GLU A 394 -16.16 -14.60 -10.27
N ASN A 395 -16.68 -14.70 -9.04
CA ASN A 395 -18.01 -14.22 -8.62
C ASN A 395 -18.09 -14.12 -7.09
N ASN A 396 -19.17 -13.55 -6.57
CA ASN A 396 -19.36 -13.36 -5.12
C ASN A 396 -19.33 -14.66 -4.30
N ALA A 397 -19.87 -15.77 -4.82
CA ALA A 397 -19.81 -17.06 -4.12
C ALA A 397 -18.38 -17.60 -4.03
N ALA A 398 -17.60 -17.44 -5.09
CA ALA A 398 -16.18 -17.78 -5.09
C ALA A 398 -15.37 -16.84 -4.18
N ALA A 399 -15.78 -15.58 -4.02
CA ALA A 399 -15.15 -14.62 -3.11
C ALA A 399 -15.30 -15.08 -1.65
N VAL A 400 -16.50 -15.44 -1.21
CA VAL A 400 -16.74 -15.99 0.14
C VAL A 400 -15.90 -17.26 0.38
N LYS A 401 -15.83 -18.15 -0.62
CA LYS A 401 -15.01 -19.36 -0.52
C LYS A 401 -13.52 -19.07 -0.41
N ALA A 402 -13.02 -18.06 -1.14
CA ALA A 402 -11.60 -17.71 -1.18
C ALA A 402 -11.14 -16.96 0.07
N PHE A 403 -11.89 -15.94 0.50
CA PHE A 403 -11.54 -15.07 1.63
C PHE A 403 -12.00 -15.62 2.98
N GLY A 404 -12.93 -16.59 2.98
CA GLY A 404 -13.42 -17.25 4.18
C GLY A 404 -14.59 -16.54 4.85
N VAL A 405 -14.92 -17.00 6.04
CA VAL A 405 -15.98 -16.46 6.88
C VAL A 405 -15.46 -16.20 8.30
N GLN A 406 -16.13 -15.36 9.05
CA GLN A 406 -15.74 -14.98 10.41
C GLN A 406 -15.52 -16.18 11.34
N ALA A 407 -16.34 -17.22 11.23
CA ALA A 407 -16.26 -18.40 12.09
C ALA A 407 -14.92 -19.15 12.00
N ASP A 408 -14.23 -19.05 10.85
CA ASP A 408 -12.95 -19.73 10.60
C ASP A 408 -11.75 -18.82 10.84
N SER A 409 -11.97 -17.58 11.30
CA SER A 409 -10.94 -16.57 11.45
C SER A 409 -10.36 -16.52 12.87
N ALA A 410 -9.08 -16.20 12.94
CA ALA A 410 -8.42 -15.82 14.21
C ALA A 410 -8.68 -14.36 14.63
N CYS A 411 -9.44 -13.60 13.82
CA CYS A 411 -9.77 -12.20 14.13
C CYS A 411 -10.93 -12.11 15.12
N HIS A 412 -10.73 -11.40 16.22
CA HIS A 412 -11.72 -11.17 17.29
C HIS A 412 -11.85 -9.68 17.60
N MET A 413 -11.84 -8.81 16.57
CA MET A 413 -11.96 -7.38 16.81
C MET A 413 -13.36 -7.00 17.29
N THR A 414 -13.40 -6.01 18.20
CA THR A 414 -14.66 -5.39 18.64
C THR A 414 -15.03 -4.31 17.62
N PRO A 415 -16.26 -4.31 17.07
CA PRO A 415 -16.73 -3.22 16.18
C PRO A 415 -16.66 -1.85 16.84
N VAL A 416 -16.47 -0.80 16.03
CA VAL A 416 -16.46 0.63 16.44
C VAL A 416 -17.89 1.15 16.58
#